data_7eaf5f355629d26279e5aa989770f782
#
_entry.id   7eaf5f355629d26279e5aa989770f782
#
_cell.length_a   1.000
_cell.length_b   1.000
_cell.length_c   1.000
_cell.angle_alpha   90.00
_cell.angle_beta   90.00
_cell.angle_gamma   90.00
#
_symmetry.space_group_name_H-M   'P 1'
#
loop_
_entity.id
_entity.type
_entity.pdbx_description
1 polymer ?
#
loop_
_entity_poly.entity_id
_entity_poly.type
_entity_poly.pdbx_seq_one_letter_code
_entity_poly.pdbx_strand_id
1 'polypeptide(L)'
;MILRILTYTHNITTMLFGIFLSAFFLGVKKDRTNVGKLLLLAVISGGLYMVCVSVLGPEMVDQIYPLIVHVPLLLMLVLYYKFRILPSLISIFTAYLCCQCSNWMGLFVLSVTGKEWCYYACRIVVTLVVFWVLCRYVCQTTAMLLTKTNRELLLIGSLPLVYYIFDYATTKFSSLLYTGNRAVPEFLGFAICLSYLIFLLVYFREYEMKSKAEQYNELIRMQMNSFQAEMDNTRKSEKKMSILRHD
;
A
#
# COMPACT_ATOMS: atom_id res chain seq x y z
N MET A 1 10.88 33.09 -3.77
CA MET A 1 9.45 32.87 -3.47
C MET A 1 8.91 31.57 -4.06
N ILE A 2 9.05 31.32 -5.35
CA ILE A 2 8.54 30.11 -6.05
C ILE A 2 9.09 28.81 -5.42
N LEU A 3 10.39 28.72 -5.14
CA LEU A 3 11.01 27.52 -4.56
C LEU A 3 10.40 27.18 -3.19
N ARG A 4 10.20 28.16 -2.32
CA ARG A 4 9.55 27.91 -1.00
C ARG A 4 8.13 27.39 -1.15
N ILE A 5 7.34 27.94 -2.07
CA ILE A 5 5.98 27.47 -2.34
C ILE A 5 6.01 26.01 -2.82
N LEU A 6 6.89 25.67 -3.76
CA LEU A 6 7.04 24.31 -4.27
C LEU A 6 7.48 23.33 -3.17
N THR A 7 8.40 23.73 -2.31
CA THR A 7 8.85 22.90 -1.18
C THR A 7 7.70 22.60 -0.21
N TYR A 8 6.94 23.63 0.20
CA TYR A 8 5.78 23.43 1.09
C TYR A 8 4.69 22.57 0.42
N THR A 9 4.38 22.82 -0.85
CA THR A 9 3.40 22.03 -1.61
C THR A 9 3.83 20.59 -1.71
N HIS A 10 5.13 20.34 -1.97
CA HIS A 10 5.68 18.99 -2.00
C HIS A 10 5.53 18.27 -0.65
N ASN A 11 5.90 18.94 0.45
CA ASN A 11 5.80 18.34 1.80
C ASN A 11 4.35 17.98 2.16
N ILE A 12 3.40 18.90 1.86
CA ILE A 12 1.98 18.65 2.05
C ILE A 12 1.51 17.47 1.20
N THR A 13 1.87 17.44 -0.08
CA THR A 13 1.46 16.37 -1.01
C THR A 13 2.00 15.02 -0.56
N THR A 14 3.25 14.95 -0.12
CA THR A 14 3.90 13.75 0.38
C THR A 14 3.25 13.22 1.66
N MET A 15 2.94 14.12 2.60
CA MET A 15 2.26 13.75 3.84
C MET A 15 0.85 13.23 3.57
N LEU A 16 0.08 13.90 2.72
CA LEU A 16 -1.25 13.45 2.29
C LEU A 16 -1.17 12.09 1.61
N PHE A 17 -0.23 11.91 0.68
CA PHE A 17 0.01 10.62 0.03
C PHE A 17 0.20 9.51 1.05
N GLY A 18 1.09 9.67 2.02
CA GLY A 18 1.37 8.67 3.06
C GLY A 18 0.14 8.33 3.89
N ILE A 19 -0.59 9.34 4.39
CA ILE A 19 -1.78 9.16 5.24
C ILE A 19 -2.90 8.46 4.48
N PHE A 20 -3.24 8.95 3.29
CA PHE A 20 -4.35 8.39 2.52
C PHE A 20 -4.04 7.01 1.98
N LEU A 21 -2.84 6.80 1.44
CA LEU A 21 -2.46 5.53 0.88
C LEU A 21 -2.41 4.43 1.95
N SER A 22 -1.87 4.72 3.13
CA SER A 22 -1.85 3.78 4.25
C SER A 22 -3.26 3.34 4.65
N ALA A 23 -4.21 4.29 4.73
CA ALA A 23 -5.59 3.97 5.06
C ALA A 23 -6.28 3.14 3.94
N PHE A 24 -6.03 3.50 2.68
CA PHE A 24 -6.64 2.81 1.54
C PHE A 24 -6.06 1.41 1.29
N PHE A 25 -4.80 1.18 1.62
CA PHE A 25 -4.20 -0.16 1.62
C PHE A 25 -4.86 -1.11 2.63
N LEU A 26 -5.39 -0.58 3.73
CA LEU A 26 -6.18 -1.34 4.70
C LEU A 26 -7.65 -1.51 4.30
N GLY A 27 -8.08 -0.93 3.18
CA GLY A 27 -9.46 -1.02 2.70
C GLY A 27 -10.41 0.01 3.32
N VAL A 28 -9.91 1.09 3.90
CA VAL A 28 -10.77 2.21 4.33
C VAL A 28 -11.54 2.74 3.13
N LYS A 29 -12.86 2.87 3.26
CA LYS A 29 -13.73 3.35 2.18
C LYS A 29 -13.42 4.79 1.82
N LYS A 30 -13.42 5.08 0.51
CA LYS A 30 -13.15 6.41 -0.06
C LYS A 30 -14.41 7.30 -0.05
N ASP A 31 -15.08 7.39 1.09
CA ASP A 31 -16.25 8.23 1.28
C ASP A 31 -15.87 9.62 1.87
N ARG A 32 -16.78 10.58 1.78
CA ARG A 32 -16.54 11.95 2.25
C ARG A 32 -16.20 12.00 3.73
N THR A 33 -16.79 11.13 4.54
CA THR A 33 -16.58 11.09 5.99
C THR A 33 -15.16 10.63 6.33
N ASN A 34 -14.69 9.54 5.73
CA ASN A 34 -13.34 9.03 5.97
C ASN A 34 -12.27 9.97 5.38
N VAL A 35 -12.51 10.49 4.18
CA VAL A 35 -11.63 11.51 3.57
C VAL A 35 -11.51 12.72 4.48
N GLY A 36 -12.63 13.24 5.03
CA GLY A 36 -12.62 14.37 5.97
C GLY A 36 -11.81 14.09 7.23
N LYS A 37 -11.93 12.88 7.81
CA LYS A 37 -11.18 12.47 9.01
C LYS A 37 -9.68 12.34 8.73
N LEU A 38 -9.30 11.75 7.61
CA LEU A 38 -7.90 11.65 7.19
C LEU A 38 -7.29 13.03 6.90
N LEU A 39 -8.06 13.94 6.29
CA LEU A 39 -7.66 15.34 6.12
C LEU A 39 -7.48 16.05 7.47
N LEU A 40 -8.39 15.84 8.41
CA LEU A 40 -8.25 16.41 9.75
C LEU A 40 -6.96 15.92 10.43
N LEU A 41 -6.67 14.61 10.35
CA LEU A 41 -5.40 14.07 10.86
C LEU A 41 -4.21 14.74 10.18
N ALA A 42 -4.24 14.91 8.85
CA ALA A 42 -3.17 15.56 8.11
C ALA A 42 -2.97 17.02 8.54
N VAL A 43 -4.05 17.77 8.76
CA VAL A 43 -3.98 19.15 9.26
C VAL A 43 -3.38 19.20 10.67
N ILE A 44 -3.81 18.31 11.56
CA ILE A 44 -3.29 18.24 12.94
C ILE A 44 -1.79 17.87 12.91
N SER A 45 -1.41 16.81 12.18
CA SER A 45 -0.01 16.37 12.08
C SER A 45 0.86 17.42 11.39
N GLY A 46 0.36 18.09 10.35
CA GLY A 46 1.05 19.17 9.67
C GLY A 46 1.22 20.41 10.55
N GLY A 47 0.20 20.78 11.32
CA GLY A 47 0.29 21.85 12.31
C GLY A 47 1.31 21.54 13.41
N LEU A 48 1.29 20.32 13.95
CA LEU A 48 2.25 19.85 14.93
C LEU A 48 3.68 19.86 14.36
N TYR A 49 3.85 19.40 13.10
CA TYR A 49 5.14 19.46 12.40
C TYR A 49 5.67 20.90 12.32
N MET A 50 4.85 21.85 11.93
CA MET A 50 5.24 23.27 11.82
C MET A 50 5.63 23.88 13.17
N VAL A 51 4.90 23.56 14.23
CA VAL A 51 5.24 23.98 15.60
C VAL A 51 6.57 23.37 16.02
N CYS A 52 6.78 22.08 15.80
CA CYS A 52 8.04 21.40 16.12
C CYS A 52 9.21 22.00 15.33
N VAL A 53 9.04 22.32 14.03
CA VAL A 53 10.09 22.97 13.22
C VAL A 53 10.49 24.34 13.80
N SER A 54 9.53 25.11 14.28
CA SER A 54 9.82 26.42 14.87
C SER A 54 10.53 26.35 16.23
N VAL A 55 10.37 25.25 16.98
CA VAL A 55 10.96 25.06 18.32
C VAL A 55 12.29 24.29 18.26
N LEU A 56 12.33 23.19 17.51
CA LEU A 56 13.45 22.24 17.50
C LEU A 56 14.37 22.39 16.29
N GLY A 57 13.93 23.14 15.26
CA GLY A 57 14.61 23.26 13.98
C GLY A 57 14.31 22.12 13.01
N PRO A 58 14.54 22.32 11.70
CA PRO A 58 14.13 21.38 10.65
C PRO A 58 14.83 20.02 10.73
N GLU A 59 16.13 20.00 11.04
CA GLU A 59 16.91 18.75 11.09
C GLU A 59 16.44 17.79 12.19
N MET A 60 16.20 18.31 13.40
CA MET A 60 15.69 17.52 14.52
C MET A 60 14.27 17.01 14.24
N VAL A 61 13.43 17.85 13.67
CA VAL A 61 12.04 17.47 13.33
C VAL A 61 11.99 16.40 12.25
N ASP A 62 12.87 16.44 11.29
CA ASP A 62 13.01 15.39 10.29
C ASP A 62 13.38 14.04 10.90
N GLN A 63 14.21 14.03 11.97
CA GLN A 63 14.55 12.80 12.71
C GLN A 63 13.36 12.24 13.50
N ILE A 64 12.50 13.10 14.03
CA ILE A 64 11.33 12.68 14.82
C ILE A 64 10.02 12.64 14.00
N TYR A 65 10.10 12.83 12.67
CA TYR A 65 8.95 12.80 11.77
C TYR A 65 8.03 11.57 11.96
N PRO A 66 8.55 10.34 12.18
CA PRO A 66 7.70 9.19 12.49
C PRO A 66 6.82 9.37 13.71
N LEU A 67 7.31 10.03 14.74
CA LEU A 67 6.53 10.30 15.96
C LEU A 67 5.40 11.31 15.70
N ILE A 68 5.64 12.28 14.80
CA ILE A 68 4.69 13.35 14.50
C ILE A 68 3.60 12.89 13.52
N VAL A 69 3.93 12.01 12.57
CA VAL A 69 3.02 11.63 11.48
C VAL A 69 2.64 10.15 11.55
N HIS A 70 3.61 9.23 11.66
CA HIS A 70 3.31 7.80 11.57
C HIS A 70 2.66 7.25 12.84
N VAL A 71 3.05 7.72 14.03
CA VAL A 71 2.42 7.26 15.28
C VAL A 71 0.97 7.73 15.39
N PRO A 72 0.59 9.00 15.17
CA PRO A 72 -0.79 9.42 15.14
C PRO A 72 -1.64 8.68 14.08
N LEU A 73 -1.06 8.45 12.90
CA LEU A 73 -1.72 7.66 11.86
C LEU A 73 -1.94 6.22 12.32
N LEU A 74 -0.94 5.57 12.91
CA LEU A 74 -1.06 4.20 13.44
C LEU A 74 -2.16 4.14 14.51
N LEU A 75 -2.17 5.10 15.45
CA LEU A 75 -3.20 5.17 16.49
C LEU A 75 -4.59 5.34 15.89
N MET A 76 -4.75 6.19 14.88
CA MET A 76 -6.02 6.35 14.17
C MET A 76 -6.45 5.04 13.48
N LEU A 77 -5.54 4.34 12.79
CA LEU A 77 -5.84 3.08 12.12
C LEU A 77 -6.24 1.99 13.11
N VAL A 78 -5.55 1.90 14.25
CA VAL A 78 -5.78 0.84 15.25
C VAL A 78 -6.96 1.17 16.18
N LEU A 79 -7.00 2.37 16.75
CA LEU A 79 -7.99 2.71 17.76
C LEU A 79 -9.33 3.13 17.15
N TYR A 80 -9.29 3.93 16.09
CA TYR A 80 -10.50 4.44 15.46
C TYR A 80 -11.07 3.48 14.41
N TYR A 81 -10.25 3.06 13.44
CA TYR A 81 -10.68 2.13 12.39
C TYR A 81 -10.67 0.66 12.82
N LYS A 82 -10.15 0.34 14.02
CA LYS A 82 -10.13 -1.01 14.61
C LYS A 82 -9.36 -2.06 13.79
N PHE A 83 -8.38 -1.64 12.99
CA PHE A 83 -7.48 -2.56 12.32
C PHE A 83 -6.47 -3.17 13.30
N ARG A 84 -5.95 -4.37 12.97
CA ARG A 84 -4.87 -5.00 13.73
C ARG A 84 -3.58 -4.18 13.60
N ILE A 85 -2.73 -4.19 14.62
CA ILE A 85 -1.49 -3.40 14.65
C ILE A 85 -0.56 -3.79 13.50
N LEU A 86 -0.32 -5.09 13.28
CA LEU A 86 0.64 -5.57 12.28
C LEU A 86 0.26 -5.16 10.84
N PRO A 87 -0.97 -5.38 10.34
CA PRO A 87 -1.37 -4.85 9.04
C PRO A 87 -1.23 -3.32 8.93
N SER A 88 -1.55 -2.59 10.00
CA SER A 88 -1.45 -1.14 10.02
C SER A 88 0.00 -0.65 9.87
N LEU A 89 0.94 -1.27 10.56
CA LEU A 89 2.38 -0.99 10.41
C LEU A 89 2.87 -1.30 9.00
N ILE A 90 2.54 -2.47 8.48
CA ILE A 90 2.94 -2.89 7.12
C ILE A 90 2.39 -1.92 6.08
N SER A 91 1.14 -1.49 6.25
CA SER A 91 0.51 -0.50 5.37
C SER A 91 1.27 0.83 5.35
N ILE A 92 1.69 1.35 6.53
CA ILE A 92 2.46 2.59 6.65
C ILE A 92 3.83 2.44 5.98
N PHE A 93 4.56 1.35 6.24
CA PHE A 93 5.88 1.12 5.65
C PHE A 93 5.81 0.92 4.13
N THR A 94 4.76 0.23 3.65
CA THR A 94 4.54 0.06 2.20
C THR A 94 4.19 1.38 1.53
N ALA A 95 3.36 2.22 2.15
CA ALA A 95 3.06 3.56 1.64
C ALA A 95 4.31 4.44 1.60
N TYR A 96 5.16 4.37 2.63
CA TYR A 96 6.46 5.04 2.65
C TYR A 96 7.35 4.61 1.49
N LEU A 97 7.51 3.30 1.26
CA LEU A 97 8.28 2.77 0.15
C LEU A 97 7.74 3.26 -1.21
N CYS A 98 6.42 3.27 -1.41
CA CYS A 98 5.81 3.79 -2.64
C CYS A 98 6.08 5.29 -2.84
N CYS A 99 6.24 6.07 -1.77
CA CYS A 99 6.56 7.48 -1.84
C CYS A 99 7.97 7.73 -2.40
N GLN A 100 8.90 6.79 -2.24
CA GLN A 100 10.27 6.92 -2.74
C GLN A 100 10.36 6.96 -4.26
N CYS A 101 9.36 6.47 -5.00
CA CYS A 101 9.28 6.63 -6.46
C CYS A 101 9.40 8.10 -6.88
N SER A 102 8.71 9.00 -6.16
CA SER A 102 8.75 10.44 -6.46
C SER A 102 10.11 11.06 -6.11
N ASN A 103 10.76 10.58 -5.06
CA ASN A 103 12.09 11.04 -4.67
C ASN A 103 13.13 10.72 -5.74
N TRP A 104 13.17 9.47 -6.20
CA TRP A 104 14.12 9.03 -7.22
C TRP A 104 13.91 9.73 -8.57
N MET A 105 12.66 9.89 -9.00
CA MET A 105 12.35 10.65 -10.22
C MET A 105 12.74 12.12 -10.08
N GLY A 106 12.55 12.72 -8.92
CA GLY A 106 13.00 14.06 -8.63
C GLY A 106 14.53 14.21 -8.74
N LEU A 107 15.28 13.30 -8.08
CA LEU A 107 16.75 13.28 -8.15
C LEU A 107 17.27 13.11 -9.57
N PHE A 108 16.63 12.24 -10.36
CA PHE A 108 16.95 12.10 -11.78
C PHE A 108 16.76 13.41 -12.56
N VAL A 109 15.63 14.08 -12.37
CA VAL A 109 15.37 15.38 -13.03
C VAL A 109 16.35 16.45 -12.54
N LEU A 110 16.70 16.47 -11.26
CA LEU A 110 17.71 17.37 -10.72
C LEU A 110 19.08 17.14 -11.37
N SER A 111 19.50 15.88 -11.54
CA SER A 111 20.78 15.52 -12.15
C SER A 111 20.88 15.97 -13.62
N VAL A 112 19.76 15.95 -14.34
CA VAL A 112 19.70 16.35 -15.77
C VAL A 112 19.57 17.86 -15.92
N THR A 113 18.75 18.51 -15.10
CA THR A 113 18.40 19.92 -15.27
C THR A 113 19.26 20.88 -14.45
N GLY A 114 19.85 20.39 -13.35
CA GLY A 114 20.56 21.22 -12.35
C GLY A 114 19.68 22.22 -11.60
N LYS A 115 18.34 22.14 -11.73
CA LYS A 115 17.40 23.14 -11.20
C LYS A 115 16.52 22.58 -10.09
N GLU A 116 16.63 23.14 -8.90
CA GLU A 116 15.84 22.69 -7.72
C GLU A 116 14.32 22.82 -7.91
N TRP A 117 13.84 23.84 -8.62
CA TRP A 117 12.40 23.97 -8.85
C TRP A 117 11.85 22.85 -9.74
N CYS A 118 12.64 22.34 -10.71
CA CYS A 118 12.28 21.18 -11.50
C CYS A 118 12.19 19.91 -10.63
N TYR A 119 13.11 19.75 -9.67
CA TYR A 119 13.11 18.68 -8.70
C TYR A 119 11.79 18.62 -7.92
N TYR A 120 11.38 19.72 -7.29
CA TYR A 120 10.14 19.75 -6.50
C TYR A 120 8.89 19.62 -7.38
N ALA A 121 8.86 20.25 -8.54
CA ALA A 121 7.74 20.14 -9.48
C ALA A 121 7.56 18.69 -9.95
N CYS A 122 8.64 18.01 -10.34
CA CYS A 122 8.62 16.61 -10.72
C CYS A 122 8.10 15.73 -9.57
N ARG A 123 8.60 15.91 -8.35
CA ARG A 123 8.16 15.15 -7.18
C ARG A 123 6.66 15.30 -6.93
N ILE A 124 6.11 16.51 -7.01
CA ILE A 124 4.67 16.71 -6.84
C ILE A 124 3.88 15.95 -7.90
N VAL A 125 4.24 16.09 -9.18
CA VAL A 125 3.54 15.43 -10.28
C VAL A 125 3.62 13.91 -10.15
N VAL A 126 4.81 13.36 -9.92
CA VAL A 126 5.01 11.92 -9.78
C VAL A 126 4.25 11.38 -8.57
N THR A 127 4.26 12.09 -7.43
CA THR A 127 3.48 11.69 -6.25
C THR A 127 1.99 11.57 -6.57
N LEU A 128 1.42 12.53 -7.28
CA LEU A 128 0.00 12.50 -7.67
C LEU A 128 -0.31 11.37 -8.66
N VAL A 129 0.56 11.16 -9.66
CA VAL A 129 0.41 10.07 -10.63
C VAL A 129 0.50 8.71 -9.94
N VAL A 130 1.52 8.50 -9.11
CA VAL A 130 1.70 7.25 -8.34
C VAL A 130 0.51 7.01 -7.41
N PHE A 131 0.05 8.04 -6.72
CA PHE A 131 -1.16 7.94 -5.87
C PHE A 131 -2.37 7.49 -6.67
N TRP A 132 -2.63 8.09 -7.82
CA TRP A 132 -3.75 7.72 -8.69
C TRP A 132 -3.65 6.27 -9.16
N VAL A 133 -2.47 5.86 -9.66
CA VAL A 133 -2.21 4.48 -10.11
C VAL A 133 -2.42 3.47 -8.98
N LEU A 134 -1.83 3.72 -7.81
CA LEU A 134 -1.95 2.83 -6.66
C LEU A 134 -3.40 2.75 -6.16
N CYS A 135 -4.10 3.87 -6.09
CA CYS A 135 -5.51 3.90 -5.71
C CYS A 135 -6.42 3.17 -6.69
N ARG A 136 -6.08 3.15 -7.99
CA ARG A 136 -6.90 2.52 -9.03
C ARG A 136 -6.66 1.03 -9.15
N TYR A 137 -5.38 0.60 -9.05
CA TYR A 137 -4.99 -0.77 -9.42
C TYR A 137 -4.49 -1.62 -8.25
N VAL A 138 -3.94 -1.00 -7.21
CA VAL A 138 -3.19 -1.72 -6.16
C VAL A 138 -3.93 -1.78 -4.83
N CYS A 139 -4.63 -0.72 -4.42
CA CYS A 139 -5.25 -0.64 -3.10
C CYS A 139 -6.18 -1.82 -2.78
N GLN A 140 -6.98 -2.28 -3.74
CA GLN A 140 -7.92 -3.38 -3.51
C GLN A 140 -7.18 -4.70 -3.25
N THR A 141 -6.16 -5.00 -4.05
CA THR A 141 -5.34 -6.21 -3.88
C THR A 141 -4.57 -6.16 -2.56
N THR A 142 -3.99 -5.00 -2.22
CA THR A 142 -3.27 -4.82 -0.95
C THR A 142 -4.21 -4.97 0.24
N ALA A 143 -5.44 -4.45 0.18
CA ALA A 143 -6.42 -4.61 1.24
C ALA A 143 -6.72 -6.10 1.51
N MET A 144 -6.88 -6.90 0.48
CA MET A 144 -7.05 -8.36 0.61
C MET A 144 -5.81 -9.05 1.19
N LEU A 145 -4.61 -8.64 0.75
CA LEU A 145 -3.35 -9.18 1.27
C LEU A 145 -3.19 -8.91 2.77
N LEU A 146 -3.56 -7.73 3.23
CA LEU A 146 -3.43 -7.33 4.63
C LEU A 146 -4.46 -8.00 5.57
N THR A 147 -5.42 -8.77 5.05
CA THR A 147 -6.30 -9.63 5.86
C THR A 147 -5.70 -11.00 6.19
N LYS A 148 -4.60 -11.38 5.56
CA LYS A 148 -3.93 -12.67 5.72
C LYS A 148 -3.44 -12.93 7.15
N THR A 149 -2.90 -14.14 7.38
CA THR A 149 -2.36 -14.54 8.67
C THR A 149 -1.13 -13.74 9.07
N ASN A 150 -0.80 -13.67 10.37
CA ASN A 150 0.36 -12.91 10.84
C ASN A 150 1.68 -13.42 10.25
N ARG A 151 1.79 -14.72 9.95
CA ARG A 151 3.00 -15.30 9.32
C ARG A 151 3.20 -14.75 7.89
N GLU A 152 2.14 -14.78 7.09
CA GLU A 152 2.16 -14.24 5.72
C GLU A 152 2.42 -12.73 5.73
N LEU A 153 1.80 -12.02 6.67
CA LEU A 153 1.99 -10.58 6.84
C LEU A 153 3.43 -10.22 7.21
N LEU A 154 4.09 -10.99 8.07
CA LEU A 154 5.50 -10.77 8.39
C LEU A 154 6.39 -10.98 7.17
N LEU A 155 6.11 -11.99 6.33
CA LEU A 155 6.86 -12.20 5.09
C LEU A 155 6.66 -11.05 4.10
N ILE A 156 5.42 -10.59 3.91
CA ILE A 156 5.10 -9.49 3.00
C ILE A 156 5.68 -8.16 3.52
N GLY A 157 5.57 -7.92 4.83
CA GLY A 157 5.95 -6.66 5.46
C GLY A 157 7.43 -6.55 5.84
N SER A 158 8.18 -7.66 5.84
CA SER A 158 9.59 -7.67 6.25
C SER A 158 10.44 -6.72 5.41
N LEU A 159 10.29 -6.76 4.10
CA LEU A 159 11.09 -5.95 3.20
C LEU A 159 10.75 -4.45 3.26
N PRO A 160 9.48 -4.01 3.21
CA PRO A 160 9.12 -2.62 3.46
C PRO A 160 9.60 -2.10 4.82
N LEU A 161 9.56 -2.94 5.87
CA LEU A 161 10.07 -2.59 7.19
C LEU A 161 11.59 -2.39 7.19
N VAL A 162 12.33 -3.37 6.64
CA VAL A 162 13.80 -3.29 6.57
C VAL A 162 14.22 -2.08 5.73
N TYR A 163 13.56 -1.86 4.60
CA TYR A 163 13.83 -0.68 3.77
C TYR A 163 13.55 0.62 4.54
N TYR A 164 12.43 0.72 5.25
CA TYR A 164 12.10 1.89 6.04
C TYR A 164 13.18 2.20 7.09
N ILE A 165 13.61 1.17 7.84
CA ILE A 165 14.67 1.33 8.86
C ILE A 165 15.99 1.75 8.21
N PHE A 166 16.37 1.09 7.12
CA PHE A 166 17.60 1.38 6.37
C PHE A 166 17.60 2.80 5.82
N ASP A 167 16.57 3.17 5.06
CA ASP A 167 16.46 4.50 4.45
C ASP A 167 16.44 5.60 5.53
N TYR A 168 15.69 5.37 6.61
CA TYR A 168 15.58 6.33 7.70
C TYR A 168 16.91 6.50 8.45
N ALA A 169 17.59 5.41 8.76
CA ALA A 169 18.89 5.44 9.45
C ALA A 169 19.96 6.13 8.59
N THR A 170 19.97 5.90 7.30
CA THR A 170 20.97 6.42 6.37
C THR A 170 20.72 7.85 5.93
N THR A 171 19.46 8.28 5.84
CA THR A 171 19.10 9.62 5.35
C THR A 171 18.93 10.66 6.47
N LYS A 172 18.46 10.22 7.66
CA LYS A 172 18.12 11.15 8.74
C LYS A 172 19.13 11.17 9.89
N PHE A 173 19.87 10.08 10.09
CA PHE A 173 20.87 9.97 11.16
C PHE A 173 22.32 9.93 10.65
N SER A 174 22.53 9.83 9.35
CA SER A 174 23.85 9.95 8.76
C SER A 174 23.81 10.72 7.45
N SER A 175 24.79 11.59 7.22
CA SER A 175 24.96 12.31 5.95
C SER A 175 25.53 11.41 4.83
N LEU A 176 25.45 10.08 4.98
CA LEU A 176 26.18 9.11 4.17
C LEU A 176 25.68 8.95 2.73
N LEU A 177 24.42 9.22 2.42
CA LEU A 177 23.80 8.68 1.23
C LEU A 177 23.50 9.64 0.06
N TYR A 178 23.32 10.92 0.29
CA TYR A 178 22.86 11.82 -0.78
C TYR A 178 23.95 12.57 -1.56
N THR A 179 25.21 12.18 -1.45
CA THR A 179 26.30 12.85 -2.17
C THR A 179 27.01 11.94 -3.16
N GLY A 180 26.86 12.25 -4.45
CA GLY A 180 27.66 11.65 -5.54
C GLY A 180 27.42 10.16 -5.78
N ASN A 181 28.50 9.37 -5.95
CA ASN A 181 28.45 7.93 -6.25
C ASN A 181 27.73 7.04 -5.22
N ARG A 182 27.33 7.60 -4.09
CA ARG A 182 26.65 6.86 -3.00
C ARG A 182 25.13 6.75 -3.21
N ALA A 183 24.56 7.57 -4.10
CA ALA A 183 23.13 7.46 -4.47
C ALA A 183 22.82 6.15 -5.21
N VAL A 184 23.81 5.54 -5.89
CA VAL A 184 23.62 4.31 -6.66
C VAL A 184 23.26 3.08 -5.79
N PRO A 185 23.97 2.78 -4.68
CA PRO A 185 23.61 1.67 -3.80
C PRO A 185 22.20 1.80 -3.20
N GLU A 186 21.82 3.04 -2.86
CA GLU A 186 20.50 3.32 -2.29
C GLU A 186 19.39 3.13 -3.33
N PHE A 187 19.61 3.62 -4.55
CA PHE A 187 18.71 3.36 -5.67
C PHE A 187 18.53 1.85 -5.92
N LEU A 188 19.62 1.08 -5.86
CA LEU A 188 19.57 -0.36 -6.04
C LEU A 188 18.73 -1.03 -4.95
N GLY A 189 18.91 -0.64 -3.68
CA GLY A 189 18.08 -1.11 -2.57
C GLY A 189 16.60 -0.82 -2.77
N PHE A 190 16.26 0.41 -3.19
CA PHE A 190 14.91 0.78 -3.55
C PHE A 190 14.35 -0.04 -4.71
N ALA A 191 15.11 -0.22 -5.79
CA ALA A 191 14.69 -0.98 -6.97
C ALA A 191 14.42 -2.45 -6.63
N ILE A 192 15.24 -3.07 -5.78
CA ILE A 192 15.03 -4.44 -5.30
C ILE A 192 13.72 -4.52 -4.50
N CYS A 193 13.50 -3.60 -3.56
CA CYS A 193 12.28 -3.55 -2.76
C CYS A 193 11.02 -3.35 -3.61
N LEU A 194 11.08 -2.44 -4.58
CA LEU A 194 9.97 -2.19 -5.50
C LEU A 194 9.67 -3.41 -6.37
N SER A 195 10.73 -4.05 -6.92
CA SER A 195 10.59 -5.28 -7.72
C SER A 195 9.96 -6.42 -6.92
N TYR A 196 10.38 -6.57 -5.66
CA TYR A 196 9.77 -7.56 -4.76
C TYR A 196 8.30 -7.29 -4.48
N LEU A 197 7.92 -6.03 -4.24
CA LEU A 197 6.51 -5.68 -4.05
C LEU A 197 5.67 -5.97 -5.29
N ILE A 198 6.17 -5.64 -6.49
CA ILE A 198 5.51 -5.95 -7.76
C ILE A 198 5.35 -7.46 -7.90
N PHE A 199 6.43 -8.23 -7.64
CA PHE A 199 6.38 -9.70 -7.66
C PHE A 199 5.33 -10.25 -6.72
N LEU A 200 5.28 -9.78 -5.47
CA LEU A 200 4.27 -10.20 -4.50
C LEU A 200 2.85 -9.91 -4.99
N LEU A 201 2.60 -8.71 -5.52
CA LEU A 201 1.28 -8.33 -6.01
C LEU A 201 0.82 -9.23 -7.17
N VAL A 202 1.72 -9.52 -8.11
CA VAL A 202 1.45 -10.43 -9.24
C VAL A 202 1.21 -11.85 -8.74
N TYR A 203 2.09 -12.37 -7.89
CA TYR A 203 1.99 -13.72 -7.32
C TYR A 203 0.67 -13.95 -6.58
N PHE A 204 0.29 -13.01 -5.70
CA PHE A 204 -0.96 -13.14 -4.97
C PHE A 204 -2.20 -13.01 -5.85
N ARG A 205 -2.15 -12.17 -6.88
CA ARG A 205 -3.23 -12.07 -7.86
C ARG A 205 -3.42 -13.41 -8.61
N GLU A 206 -2.33 -14.03 -9.04
CA GLU A 206 -2.39 -15.35 -9.70
C GLU A 206 -2.89 -16.43 -8.74
N TYR A 207 -2.41 -16.43 -7.50
CA TYR A 207 -2.85 -17.38 -6.48
C TYR A 207 -4.35 -17.25 -6.19
N GLU A 208 -4.87 -16.02 -6.07
CA GLU A 208 -6.29 -15.78 -5.87
C GLU A 208 -7.14 -16.25 -7.07
N MET A 209 -6.66 -16.01 -8.29
CA MET A 209 -7.31 -16.49 -9.51
C MET A 209 -7.38 -18.01 -9.56
N LYS A 210 -6.29 -18.71 -9.23
CA LYS A 210 -6.25 -20.18 -9.17
C LYS A 210 -7.20 -20.72 -8.09
N SER A 211 -7.16 -20.16 -6.89
CA SER A 211 -8.05 -20.57 -5.79
C SER A 211 -9.52 -20.42 -6.14
N LYS A 212 -9.90 -19.31 -6.80
CA LYS A 212 -11.27 -19.13 -7.30
C LYS A 212 -11.63 -20.15 -8.38
N ALA A 213 -10.74 -20.41 -9.32
CA ALA A 213 -10.95 -21.41 -10.36
C ALA A 213 -11.15 -22.82 -9.79
N GLU A 214 -10.37 -23.20 -8.78
CA GLU A 214 -10.53 -24.47 -8.06
C GLU A 214 -11.91 -24.55 -7.37
N GLN A 215 -12.34 -23.49 -6.67
CA GLN A 215 -13.65 -23.44 -6.03
C GLN A 215 -14.80 -23.56 -7.05
N TYR A 216 -14.69 -22.90 -8.20
CA TYR A 216 -15.68 -23.02 -9.28
C TYR A 216 -15.72 -24.45 -9.86
N ASN A 217 -14.58 -25.07 -10.07
CA ASN A 217 -14.49 -26.44 -10.55
C ASN A 217 -15.11 -27.45 -9.55
N GLU A 218 -14.89 -27.24 -8.26
CA GLU A 218 -15.51 -28.06 -7.21
C GLU A 218 -17.02 -27.90 -7.17
N LEU A 219 -17.52 -26.68 -7.30
CA LEU A 219 -18.95 -26.37 -7.37
C LEU A 219 -19.60 -27.05 -8.59
N ILE A 220 -18.98 -26.92 -9.77
CA ILE A 220 -19.46 -27.58 -11.00
C ILE A 220 -19.50 -29.09 -10.82
N ARG A 221 -18.46 -29.69 -10.20
CA ARG A 221 -18.40 -31.13 -9.93
C ARG A 221 -19.51 -31.59 -8.99
N MET A 222 -19.81 -30.82 -7.95
CA MET A 222 -20.91 -31.11 -7.03
C MET A 222 -22.26 -31.04 -7.76
N GLN A 223 -22.48 -30.02 -8.60
CA GLN A 223 -23.70 -29.90 -9.40
C GLN A 223 -23.86 -31.06 -10.39
N MET A 224 -22.79 -31.44 -11.07
CA MET A 224 -22.82 -32.61 -11.99
C MET A 224 -23.17 -33.90 -11.25
N ASN A 225 -22.58 -34.14 -10.10
CA ASN A 225 -22.86 -35.33 -9.29
C ASN A 225 -24.34 -35.36 -8.81
N SER A 226 -24.86 -34.20 -8.38
CA SER A 226 -26.26 -34.05 -7.99
C SER A 226 -27.20 -34.36 -9.17
N PHE A 227 -26.90 -33.80 -10.34
CA PHE A 227 -27.70 -34.03 -11.58
C PHE A 227 -27.65 -35.50 -12.03
N GLN A 228 -26.50 -36.16 -11.96
CA GLN A 228 -26.37 -37.59 -12.22
C GLN A 228 -27.22 -38.45 -11.26
N ALA A 229 -27.19 -38.14 -9.98
CA ALA A 229 -27.99 -38.84 -8.98
C ALA A 229 -29.50 -38.65 -9.23
N GLU A 230 -29.94 -37.48 -9.65
CA GLU A 230 -31.33 -37.19 -9.99
C GLU A 230 -31.76 -37.95 -11.25
N MET A 231 -30.92 -37.98 -12.28
CA MET A 231 -31.17 -38.78 -13.50
C MET A 231 -31.28 -40.27 -13.20
N ASP A 232 -30.39 -40.82 -12.34
CA ASP A 232 -30.46 -42.23 -11.97
C ASP A 232 -31.72 -42.57 -11.15
N ASN A 233 -32.16 -41.67 -10.28
CA ASN A 233 -33.43 -41.82 -9.56
C ASN A 233 -34.63 -41.76 -10.50
N THR A 234 -34.64 -40.84 -11.47
CA THR A 234 -35.71 -40.77 -12.48
C THR A 234 -35.79 -42.06 -13.32
N ARG A 235 -34.62 -42.56 -13.75
CA ARG A 235 -34.52 -43.79 -14.53
C ARG A 235 -35.00 -45.03 -13.74
N LYS A 236 -34.69 -45.08 -12.42
CA LYS A 236 -35.23 -46.15 -11.54
C LYS A 236 -36.74 -46.06 -11.35
N SER A 237 -37.28 -44.84 -11.25
CA SER A 237 -38.70 -44.58 -11.13
C SER A 237 -39.45 -44.99 -12.40
N GLU A 238 -38.93 -44.65 -13.58
CA GLU A 238 -39.47 -45.05 -14.86
C GLU A 238 -39.51 -46.57 -15.05
N LYS A 239 -38.42 -47.24 -14.69
CA LYS A 239 -38.36 -48.75 -14.69
C LYS A 239 -39.41 -49.35 -13.77
N LYS A 240 -39.63 -48.83 -12.57
CA LYS A 240 -40.68 -49.29 -11.66
C LYS A 240 -42.06 -49.08 -12.23
N MET A 241 -42.33 -47.93 -12.85
CA MET A 241 -43.62 -47.66 -13.50
C MET A 241 -43.89 -48.57 -14.73
N SER A 242 -42.85 -48.91 -15.47
CA SER A 242 -42.96 -49.79 -16.63
C SER A 242 -43.31 -51.23 -16.19
N ILE A 243 -42.75 -51.70 -15.11
CA ILE A 243 -43.08 -53.03 -14.54
C ILE A 243 -44.51 -53.07 -14.03
N LEU A 244 -44.99 -52.03 -13.33
CA LEU A 244 -46.37 -51.92 -12.85
C LEU A 244 -47.43 -51.77 -13.95
N ARG A 245 -47.07 -51.48 -15.19
CA ARG A 245 -47.97 -51.42 -16.34
C ARG A 245 -48.10 -52.75 -17.08
N HIS A 246 -47.23 -53.71 -16.83
CA HIS A 246 -47.20 -55.02 -17.48
C HIS A 246 -47.82 -56.14 -16.63
N ASP A 247 -48.10 -55.85 -15.37
CA ASP A 247 -48.95 -56.69 -14.50
C ASP A 247 -50.41 -56.19 -14.53
#